data_4554b398a07170581f1c7424077ca2b9
#
_entry.id   4554b398a07170581f1c7424077ca2b9
#
_cell.length_a   1.000
_cell.length_b   1.000
_cell.length_c   1.000
_cell.angle_alpha   90.00
_cell.angle_beta   90.00
_cell.angle_gamma   90.00
#
_symmetry.space_group_name_H-M   'P 1'
#
loop_
_entity.id
_entity.type
_entity.pdbx_description
1 polymer ?
#
loop_
_entity_poly.entity_id
_entity_poly.type
_entity_poly.pdbx_seq_one_letter_code
_entity_poly.pdbx_strand_id
1 'polypeptide(L)'
;HGEPLGEDNIVELRKFLGWENQTAFEVDAEIYDHYKALAEEGAKKEEAWKAMFAEYSTKYPEDARLWDEYFAKLDVQKIIDSEEYWAHEDKAMATRAVSGDIINKLKDVYPNLVGGSADLAPSNKTEMKGQGYFSATDRSGRNIHFGVREMAMTAITNGIYLHGGLNPYCATFFVFSDYMKPAIRMAALMRVP
;
A
#
# COMPACT_ATOMS: atom_id res chain seq x y z
N HIS A 1 29.03 5.66 -8.36
CA HIS A 1 28.28 5.77 -9.62
C HIS A 1 29.22 6.16 -10.78
N GLY A 2 30.32 5.48 -10.88
CA GLY A 2 31.29 5.75 -11.92
C GLY A 2 30.94 5.10 -13.25
N GLU A 3 31.95 4.98 -14.07
CA GLU A 3 31.86 4.29 -15.34
C GLU A 3 31.84 2.75 -15.13
N PRO A 4 31.40 1.97 -16.13
CA PRO A 4 31.53 0.53 -16.11
C PRO A 4 32.97 0.09 -15.80
N LEU A 5 33.10 -0.97 -15.03
CA LEU A 5 34.41 -1.47 -14.62
C LEU A 5 35.29 -1.88 -15.81
N GLY A 6 34.70 -2.34 -16.91
CA GLY A 6 35.35 -2.88 -18.09
C GLY A 6 35.70 -4.36 -17.92
N GLU A 7 35.85 -5.07 -19.03
CA GLU A 7 36.04 -6.53 -19.03
C GLU A 7 37.35 -6.95 -18.38
N ASP A 8 38.45 -6.26 -18.68
CA ASP A 8 39.75 -6.58 -18.10
C ASP A 8 39.78 -6.44 -16.58
N ASN A 9 39.18 -5.36 -16.07
CA ASN A 9 39.08 -5.14 -14.63
C ASN A 9 38.12 -6.14 -13.95
N ILE A 10 37.11 -6.62 -14.64
CA ILE A 10 36.24 -7.69 -14.13
C ILE A 10 37.05 -9.00 -13.99
N VAL A 11 37.90 -9.33 -14.94
CA VAL A 11 38.76 -10.50 -14.85
C VAL A 11 39.71 -10.39 -13.66
N GLU A 12 40.36 -9.23 -13.49
CA GLU A 12 41.23 -9.01 -12.34
C GLU A 12 40.51 -9.04 -11.00
N LEU A 13 39.31 -8.48 -10.93
CA LEU A 13 38.44 -8.54 -9.75
C LEU A 13 38.06 -9.99 -9.39
N ARG A 14 37.69 -10.81 -10.37
CA ARG A 14 37.41 -12.24 -10.15
C ARG A 14 38.61 -12.97 -9.57
N LYS A 15 39.79 -12.76 -10.14
CA LYS A 15 41.03 -13.34 -9.61
C LYS A 15 41.28 -12.90 -8.18
N PHE A 16 41.14 -11.60 -7.89
CA PHE A 16 41.30 -11.06 -6.54
C PHE A 16 40.35 -11.68 -5.52
N LEU A 17 39.12 -11.93 -5.92
CA LEU A 17 38.08 -12.55 -5.07
C LEU A 17 38.18 -14.08 -5.01
N GLY A 18 39.10 -14.71 -5.75
CA GLY A 18 39.17 -16.17 -5.87
C GLY A 18 37.98 -16.79 -6.59
N TRP A 19 37.32 -16.03 -7.46
CA TRP A 19 36.17 -16.50 -8.23
C TRP A 19 36.63 -17.30 -9.44
N GLU A 20 36.37 -18.60 -9.42
CA GLU A 20 36.89 -19.50 -10.46
C GLU A 20 36.14 -19.41 -11.79
N ASN A 21 34.83 -19.13 -11.74
CA ASN A 21 34.01 -18.96 -12.92
C ASN A 21 34.43 -17.74 -13.76
N GLN A 22 34.74 -17.97 -15.00
CA GLN A 22 35.20 -16.92 -15.95
C GLN A 22 34.09 -16.52 -16.94
N THR A 23 33.01 -17.29 -17.03
CA THR A 23 31.86 -16.98 -17.91
C THR A 23 31.01 -15.88 -17.31
N ALA A 24 30.61 -14.91 -18.12
CA ALA A 24 29.72 -13.86 -17.66
C ALA A 24 28.34 -14.43 -17.27
N PHE A 25 27.83 -13.98 -16.11
CA PHE A 25 26.52 -14.42 -15.55
C PHE A 25 26.43 -15.92 -15.21
N GLU A 26 27.53 -16.64 -15.18
CA GLU A 26 27.58 -18.01 -14.71
C GLU A 26 27.41 -18.04 -13.19
N VAL A 27 26.52 -18.91 -12.70
CA VAL A 27 26.22 -19.13 -11.29
C VAL A 27 26.40 -20.61 -11.00
N ASP A 28 27.04 -20.95 -9.89
CA ASP A 28 27.30 -22.33 -9.50
C ASP A 28 26.00 -23.12 -9.33
N ALA A 29 26.01 -24.37 -9.73
CA ALA A 29 24.82 -25.27 -9.67
C ALA A 29 24.26 -25.38 -8.24
N GLU A 30 25.12 -25.38 -7.24
CA GLU A 30 24.74 -25.43 -5.82
C GLU A 30 23.80 -24.26 -5.44
N ILE A 31 24.04 -23.08 -6.00
CA ILE A 31 23.18 -21.90 -5.75
C ILE A 31 21.81 -22.11 -6.39
N TYR A 32 21.76 -22.62 -7.61
CA TYR A 32 20.48 -22.97 -8.26
C TYR A 32 19.70 -24.02 -7.48
N ASP A 33 20.37 -25.06 -7.01
CA ASP A 33 19.74 -26.14 -6.23
C ASP A 33 19.18 -25.62 -4.91
N HIS A 34 19.92 -24.72 -4.24
CA HIS A 34 19.45 -24.06 -3.02
C HIS A 34 18.17 -23.26 -3.26
N TYR A 35 18.16 -22.38 -4.28
CA TYR A 35 16.97 -21.57 -4.57
C TYR A 35 15.80 -22.38 -5.13
N LYS A 36 16.07 -23.46 -5.85
CA LYS A 36 15.03 -24.41 -6.26
C LYS A 36 14.33 -25.06 -5.06
N ALA A 37 15.10 -25.51 -4.08
CA ALA A 37 14.54 -26.05 -2.84
C ALA A 37 13.66 -25.03 -2.10
N LEU A 38 14.08 -23.76 -2.03
CA LEU A 38 13.28 -22.66 -1.45
C LEU A 38 11.98 -22.42 -2.23
N ALA A 39 12.05 -22.45 -3.56
CA ALA A 39 10.87 -22.31 -4.41
C ALA A 39 9.86 -23.45 -4.20
N GLU A 40 10.33 -24.69 -4.08
CA GLU A 40 9.49 -25.86 -3.79
C GLU A 40 8.84 -25.76 -2.41
N GLU A 41 9.58 -25.27 -1.40
CA GLU A 41 9.00 -25.01 -0.06
C GLU A 41 7.97 -23.91 -0.12
N GLY A 42 8.24 -22.83 -0.85
CA GLY A 42 7.30 -21.72 -1.08
C GLY A 42 5.99 -22.20 -1.72
N ALA A 43 6.09 -23.01 -2.75
CA ALA A 43 4.93 -23.60 -3.42
C ALA A 43 4.07 -24.46 -2.46
N LYS A 44 4.68 -25.25 -1.59
CA LYS A 44 3.95 -26.04 -0.57
C LYS A 44 3.20 -25.13 0.42
N LYS A 45 3.82 -24.02 0.84
CA LYS A 45 3.17 -23.05 1.73
C LYS A 45 1.98 -22.37 1.05
N GLU A 46 2.13 -22.00 -0.22
CA GLU A 46 1.05 -21.43 -1.02
C GLU A 46 -0.13 -22.39 -1.17
N GLU A 47 0.12 -23.65 -1.51
CA GLU A 47 -0.93 -24.67 -1.63
C GLU A 47 -1.65 -24.93 -0.28
N ALA A 48 -0.91 -24.96 0.83
CA ALA A 48 -1.51 -25.09 2.15
C ALA A 48 -2.40 -23.89 2.49
N TRP A 49 -1.97 -22.68 2.14
CA TRP A 49 -2.78 -21.46 2.32
C TRP A 49 -4.05 -21.49 1.46
N LYS A 50 -3.94 -21.87 0.18
CA LYS A 50 -5.10 -22.01 -0.72
C LYS A 50 -6.13 -23.01 -0.20
N ALA A 51 -5.67 -24.14 0.30
CA ALA A 51 -6.55 -25.16 0.89
C ALA A 51 -7.28 -24.61 2.14
N MET A 52 -6.55 -23.96 3.03
CA MET A 52 -7.11 -23.32 4.22
C MET A 52 -8.13 -22.23 3.84
N PHE A 53 -7.82 -21.39 2.85
CA PHE A 53 -8.73 -20.34 2.42
C PHE A 53 -9.99 -20.86 1.74
N ALA A 54 -9.90 -21.96 1.00
CA ALA A 54 -11.07 -22.64 0.43
C ALA A 54 -12.01 -23.21 1.52
N GLU A 55 -11.43 -23.80 2.58
CA GLU A 55 -12.20 -24.24 3.74
C GLU A 55 -12.85 -23.05 4.47
N TYR A 56 -12.09 -21.99 4.71
CA TYR A 56 -12.58 -20.73 5.31
C TYR A 56 -13.75 -20.16 4.51
N SER A 57 -13.61 -20.06 3.18
CA SER A 57 -14.64 -19.52 2.29
C SER A 57 -15.94 -20.33 2.31
N THR A 58 -15.81 -21.65 2.47
CA THR A 58 -16.98 -22.54 2.62
C THR A 58 -17.68 -22.33 3.96
N LYS A 59 -16.89 -22.11 5.02
CA LYS A 59 -17.42 -21.95 6.38
C LYS A 59 -17.97 -20.54 6.64
N TYR A 60 -17.38 -19.53 6.01
CA TYR A 60 -17.69 -18.10 6.20
C TYR A 60 -17.90 -17.41 4.84
N PRO A 61 -18.98 -17.71 4.11
CA PRO A 61 -19.17 -17.24 2.73
C PRO A 61 -19.31 -15.71 2.63
N GLU A 62 -19.89 -15.06 3.63
CA GLU A 62 -20.01 -13.59 3.65
C GLU A 62 -18.65 -12.88 3.85
N ASP A 63 -17.82 -13.44 4.71
CA ASP A 63 -16.47 -12.89 4.93
C ASP A 63 -15.59 -13.13 3.70
N ALA A 64 -15.73 -14.27 3.02
CA ALA A 64 -15.03 -14.54 1.76
C ALA A 64 -15.48 -13.58 0.65
N ARG A 65 -16.79 -13.27 0.55
CA ARG A 65 -17.30 -12.25 -0.39
C ARG A 65 -16.71 -10.88 -0.08
N LEU A 66 -16.62 -10.51 1.20
CA LEU A 66 -16.03 -9.25 1.64
C LEU A 66 -14.53 -9.19 1.32
N TRP A 67 -13.82 -10.32 1.48
CA TRP A 67 -12.41 -10.46 1.07
C TRP A 67 -12.24 -10.17 -0.42
N ASP A 68 -13.04 -10.80 -1.26
CA ASP A 68 -12.98 -10.59 -2.72
C ASP A 68 -13.30 -9.13 -3.09
N GLU A 69 -14.28 -8.51 -2.42
CA GLU A 69 -14.61 -7.10 -2.61
C GLU A 69 -13.44 -6.17 -2.22
N TYR A 70 -12.74 -6.47 -1.13
CA TYR A 70 -11.61 -5.66 -0.66
C TYR A 70 -10.41 -5.74 -1.62
N PHE A 71 -10.17 -6.90 -2.23
CA PHE A 71 -9.06 -7.09 -3.18
C PHE A 71 -9.45 -6.79 -4.64
N ALA A 72 -10.71 -6.52 -4.91
CA ALA A 72 -11.17 -6.09 -6.23
C ALA A 72 -10.64 -4.69 -6.57
N LYS A 73 -10.62 -4.37 -7.86
CA LYS A 73 -10.37 -2.99 -8.30
C LYS A 73 -11.49 -2.09 -7.82
N LEU A 74 -11.10 -0.86 -7.41
CA LEU A 74 -12.06 0.16 -6.99
C LEU A 74 -13.05 0.45 -8.14
N ASP A 75 -14.33 0.23 -7.87
CA ASP A 75 -15.41 0.56 -8.81
C ASP A 75 -15.79 2.03 -8.67
N VAL A 76 -15.12 2.88 -9.46
CA VAL A 76 -15.37 4.33 -9.45
C VAL A 76 -16.74 4.69 -10.04
N GLN A 77 -17.37 3.79 -10.78
CA GLN A 77 -18.70 4.06 -11.38
C GLN A 77 -19.77 4.24 -10.32
N LYS A 78 -19.66 3.55 -9.19
CA LYS A 78 -20.54 3.74 -8.02
C LYS A 78 -20.61 5.20 -7.53
N ILE A 79 -19.54 5.97 -7.73
CA ILE A 79 -19.48 7.39 -7.36
C ILE A 79 -19.94 8.26 -8.52
N ILE A 80 -19.46 7.97 -9.74
CA ILE A 80 -19.73 8.79 -10.92
C ILE A 80 -21.24 8.90 -11.18
N ASP A 81 -21.98 7.81 -11.01
CA ASP A 81 -23.42 7.73 -11.26
C ASP A 81 -24.29 8.17 -10.07
N SER A 82 -23.68 8.52 -8.94
CA SER A 82 -24.40 8.89 -7.72
C SER A 82 -24.75 10.38 -7.68
N GLU A 83 -25.99 10.75 -7.92
CA GLU A 83 -26.46 12.14 -7.76
C GLU A 83 -26.25 12.63 -6.31
N GLU A 84 -26.50 11.78 -5.33
CA GLU A 84 -26.32 12.10 -3.90
C GLU A 84 -24.88 12.43 -3.55
N TYR A 85 -23.91 11.70 -4.15
CA TYR A 85 -22.50 11.98 -3.94
C TYR A 85 -22.09 13.37 -4.43
N TRP A 86 -22.63 13.80 -5.57
CA TRP A 86 -22.33 15.09 -6.17
C TRP A 86 -23.19 16.25 -5.65
N ALA A 87 -24.23 15.96 -4.85
CA ALA A 87 -25.05 16.99 -4.24
C ALA A 87 -24.26 17.76 -3.18
N HIS A 88 -24.12 19.07 -3.38
CA HIS A 88 -23.43 19.99 -2.48
C HIS A 88 -24.30 21.25 -2.25
N GLU A 89 -24.15 21.83 -1.07
CA GLU A 89 -24.72 23.14 -0.81
C GLU A 89 -24.01 24.22 -1.64
N ASP A 90 -24.77 25.10 -2.26
CA ASP A 90 -24.24 26.24 -3.01
C ASP A 90 -23.79 27.37 -2.08
N LYS A 91 -22.67 27.13 -1.38
CA LYS A 91 -22.05 28.10 -0.48
C LYS A 91 -20.53 28.03 -0.55
N ALA A 92 -19.87 29.16 -0.31
CA ALA A 92 -18.44 29.22 -0.20
C ALA A 92 -17.95 28.39 1.01
N MET A 93 -17.07 27.43 0.76
CA MET A 93 -16.49 26.55 1.77
C MET A 93 -14.97 26.46 1.64
N ALA A 94 -14.29 26.25 2.79
CA ALA A 94 -12.88 25.91 2.75
C ALA A 94 -12.69 24.53 2.10
N THR A 95 -11.66 24.36 1.25
CA THR A 95 -11.39 23.09 0.54
C THR A 95 -11.25 21.91 1.47
N ARG A 96 -10.67 22.08 2.68
CA ARG A 96 -10.59 21.06 3.71
C ARG A 96 -11.97 20.57 4.19
N ALA A 97 -12.96 21.45 4.24
CA ALA A 97 -14.32 21.08 4.63
C ALA A 97 -14.98 20.24 3.53
N VAL A 98 -14.84 20.67 2.26
CA VAL A 98 -15.32 19.90 1.10
C VAL A 98 -14.66 18.52 1.08
N SER A 99 -13.33 18.44 1.27
CA SER A 99 -12.62 17.15 1.34
C SER A 99 -13.14 16.25 2.46
N GLY A 100 -13.41 16.81 3.65
CA GLY A 100 -13.96 16.07 4.78
C GLY A 100 -15.37 15.53 4.52
N ASP A 101 -16.21 16.29 3.84
CA ASP A 101 -17.55 15.85 3.43
C ASP A 101 -17.44 14.71 2.41
N ILE A 102 -16.54 14.82 1.44
CA ILE A 102 -16.28 13.78 0.43
C ILE A 102 -15.76 12.50 1.09
N ILE A 103 -14.78 12.57 1.99
CA ILE A 103 -14.26 11.40 2.72
C ILE A 103 -15.40 10.71 3.48
N ASN A 104 -16.30 11.48 4.11
CA ASN A 104 -17.43 10.92 4.85
C ASN A 104 -18.55 10.35 3.97
N LYS A 105 -18.64 10.71 2.71
CA LYS A 105 -19.48 10.03 1.72
C LYS A 105 -18.77 8.76 1.19
N LEU A 106 -17.48 8.85 0.89
CA LEU A 106 -16.68 7.71 0.39
C LEU A 106 -16.61 6.54 1.35
N LYS A 107 -16.55 6.79 2.68
CA LYS A 107 -16.49 5.73 3.68
C LYS A 107 -17.68 4.77 3.65
N ASP A 108 -18.83 5.24 3.18
CA ASP A 108 -20.07 4.46 3.10
C ASP A 108 -20.14 3.66 1.79
N VAL A 109 -19.45 4.13 0.74
CA VAL A 109 -19.33 3.43 -0.55
C VAL A 109 -18.20 2.40 -0.54
N TYR A 110 -17.09 2.72 0.13
CA TYR A 110 -15.89 1.87 0.18
C TYR A 110 -15.58 1.45 1.62
N PRO A 111 -16.01 0.26 2.02
CA PRO A 111 -15.81 -0.24 3.39
C PRO A 111 -14.32 -0.43 3.73
N ASN A 112 -13.47 -0.60 2.73
CA ASN A 112 -12.02 -0.74 2.87
C ASN A 112 -11.24 0.59 2.78
N LEU A 113 -11.93 1.74 2.82
CA LEU A 113 -11.27 3.05 2.94
C LEU A 113 -10.71 3.22 4.35
N VAL A 114 -9.42 3.51 4.46
CA VAL A 114 -8.71 3.75 5.73
C VAL A 114 -7.79 4.95 5.61
N GLY A 115 -7.53 5.66 6.70
CA GLY A 115 -6.56 6.76 6.60
C GLY A 115 -6.63 7.75 7.76
N GLY A 116 -5.97 8.90 7.58
CA GLY A 116 -5.91 9.94 8.58
C GLY A 116 -4.87 11.02 8.30
N SER A 117 -4.46 11.71 9.33
CA SER A 117 -3.54 12.85 9.22
C SER A 117 -2.29 12.69 10.08
N ALA A 118 -1.25 13.45 9.72
CA ALA A 118 -0.08 13.67 10.55
C ALA A 118 -0.42 14.66 11.67
N ASP A 119 -1.13 14.18 12.69
CA ASP A 119 -1.55 14.92 13.91
C ASP A 119 -2.44 16.15 13.68
N LEU A 120 -3.10 16.24 12.54
CA LEU A 120 -3.90 17.40 12.14
C LEU A 120 -5.35 17.03 11.77
N ALA A 121 -5.85 15.86 12.16
CA ALA A 121 -7.16 15.37 11.73
C ALA A 121 -8.32 16.35 11.97
N PRO A 122 -8.44 17.03 13.13
CA PRO A 122 -9.52 18.00 13.34
C PRO A 122 -9.42 19.22 12.43
N SER A 123 -8.18 19.65 12.11
CA SER A 123 -7.93 20.81 11.26
C SER A 123 -8.04 20.49 9.77
N ASN A 124 -7.60 19.32 9.35
CA ASN A 124 -7.68 18.84 7.97
C ASN A 124 -9.07 18.27 7.62
N LYS A 125 -9.91 18.00 8.63
CA LYS A 125 -11.22 17.36 8.44
C LYS A 125 -11.14 15.97 7.82
N THR A 126 -10.13 15.19 8.19
CA THR A 126 -9.84 13.88 7.59
C THR A 126 -10.42 12.70 8.37
N GLU A 127 -11.16 12.93 9.42
CA GLU A 127 -11.77 11.89 10.23
C GLU A 127 -13.03 11.33 9.55
N MET A 128 -13.09 10.03 9.41
CA MET A 128 -14.29 9.28 9.04
C MET A 128 -15.15 9.10 10.29
N LYS A 129 -16.23 9.84 10.37
CA LYS A 129 -17.14 9.86 11.53
C LYS A 129 -17.73 8.47 11.78
N GLY A 130 -17.67 8.03 13.04
CA GLY A 130 -18.24 6.75 13.46
C GLY A 130 -17.42 5.51 13.08
N GLN A 131 -16.22 5.68 12.52
CA GLN A 131 -15.41 4.55 12.03
C GLN A 131 -14.30 4.13 13.01
N GLY A 132 -14.29 4.64 14.24
CA GLY A 132 -13.30 4.29 15.25
C GLY A 132 -11.84 4.57 14.84
N TYR A 133 -10.93 4.26 15.74
CA TYR A 133 -9.49 4.51 15.55
C TYR A 133 -8.72 3.20 15.58
N PHE A 134 -7.91 2.96 14.56
CA PHE A 134 -6.99 1.83 14.53
C PHE A 134 -5.94 1.97 15.65
N SER A 135 -5.84 0.97 16.49
CA SER A 135 -4.93 0.97 17.63
C SER A 135 -4.32 -0.42 17.90
N ALA A 136 -3.43 -0.51 18.86
CA ALA A 136 -2.86 -1.79 19.29
C ALA A 136 -3.90 -2.72 19.93
N THR A 137 -4.93 -2.16 20.54
CA THR A 137 -5.98 -2.89 21.27
C THR A 137 -7.27 -3.03 20.46
N ASP A 138 -7.49 -2.18 19.45
CA ASP A 138 -8.63 -2.25 18.55
C ASP A 138 -8.17 -2.03 17.11
N ARG A 139 -8.25 -3.08 16.30
CA ARG A 139 -7.84 -3.06 14.90
C ARG A 139 -8.99 -2.91 13.91
N SER A 140 -10.21 -2.74 14.41
CA SER A 140 -11.40 -2.54 13.58
C SER A 140 -11.57 -1.09 13.11
N GLY A 141 -10.91 -0.14 13.79
CA GLY A 141 -11.00 1.27 13.44
C GLY A 141 -10.38 1.59 12.08
N ARG A 142 -11.03 2.48 11.35
CA ARG A 142 -10.58 2.90 10.00
C ARG A 142 -9.82 4.23 9.99
N ASN A 143 -9.86 4.99 11.08
CA ASN A 143 -9.07 6.21 11.24
C ASN A 143 -7.69 5.88 11.81
N ILE A 144 -6.63 6.40 11.20
CA ILE A 144 -5.24 6.16 11.60
C ILE A 144 -4.63 7.45 12.11
N HIS A 145 -4.11 7.42 13.34
CA HIS A 145 -3.31 8.51 13.89
C HIS A 145 -1.84 8.30 13.55
N PHE A 146 -1.36 8.99 12.52
CA PHE A 146 0.05 8.87 12.10
C PHE A 146 1.03 9.63 13.02
N GLY A 147 0.54 10.62 13.80
CA GLY A 147 1.38 11.55 14.53
C GLY A 147 2.13 12.50 13.61
N VAL A 148 3.03 13.31 14.14
CA VAL A 148 3.85 14.27 13.36
C VAL A 148 4.96 13.50 12.63
N ARG A 149 4.60 12.80 11.53
CA ARG A 149 5.49 11.89 10.79
C ARG A 149 5.12 11.83 9.30
N GLU A 150 5.12 12.95 8.62
CA GLU A 150 4.62 13.08 7.23
C GLU A 150 5.30 12.10 6.27
N MET A 151 6.63 11.97 6.35
CA MET A 151 7.38 11.02 5.53
C MET A 151 6.97 9.57 5.80
N ALA A 152 6.93 9.17 7.07
CA ALA A 152 6.54 7.81 7.46
C ALA A 152 5.07 7.56 7.14
N MET A 153 4.18 8.52 7.38
CA MET A 153 2.77 8.45 7.01
C MET A 153 2.60 8.13 5.53
N THR A 154 3.28 8.86 4.65
CA THR A 154 3.20 8.63 3.22
C THR A 154 3.76 7.27 2.82
N ALA A 155 4.90 6.87 3.40
CA ALA A 155 5.49 5.56 3.14
C ALA A 155 4.59 4.41 3.62
N ILE A 156 3.95 4.54 4.79
CA ILE A 156 2.98 3.58 5.32
C ILE A 156 1.77 3.48 4.38
N THR A 157 1.25 4.62 3.93
CA THR A 157 0.12 4.68 2.99
C THR A 157 0.46 3.97 1.68
N ASN A 158 1.65 4.22 1.11
CA ASN A 158 2.13 3.51 -0.07
C ASN A 158 2.21 1.99 0.16
N GLY A 159 2.72 1.57 1.32
CA GLY A 159 2.84 0.16 1.69
C GLY A 159 1.48 -0.53 1.85
N ILE A 160 0.51 0.12 2.48
CA ILE A 160 -0.87 -0.40 2.61
C ILE A 160 -1.49 -0.61 1.22
N TYR A 161 -1.37 0.38 0.34
CA TYR A 161 -1.89 0.27 -1.02
C TYR A 161 -1.24 -0.88 -1.81
N LEU A 162 0.10 -0.99 -1.75
CA LEU A 162 0.85 -2.05 -2.45
C LEU A 162 0.54 -3.45 -1.93
N HIS A 163 0.20 -3.59 -0.65
CA HIS A 163 -0.27 -4.86 -0.09
C HIS A 163 -1.61 -5.30 -0.69
N GLY A 164 -2.45 -4.33 -1.02
CA GLY A 164 -3.82 -4.59 -1.50
C GLY A 164 -4.82 -4.80 -0.36
N GLY A 165 -6.08 -4.92 -0.71
CA GLY A 165 -7.20 -5.11 0.21
C GLY A 165 -7.73 -3.81 0.85
N LEU A 166 -6.91 -2.79 1.01
CA LEU A 166 -7.31 -1.51 1.58
C LEU A 166 -7.06 -0.35 0.63
N ASN A 167 -7.92 0.65 0.67
CA ASN A 167 -7.80 1.91 -0.05
C ASN A 167 -7.38 3.00 0.94
N PRO A 168 -6.08 3.28 1.09
CA PRO A 168 -5.60 4.22 2.07
C PRO A 168 -5.59 5.66 1.57
N TYR A 169 -5.77 6.61 2.49
CA TYR A 169 -5.49 8.03 2.27
C TYR A 169 -4.66 8.59 3.43
N CYS A 170 -3.93 9.65 3.16
CA CYS A 170 -3.23 10.40 4.18
C CYS A 170 -3.26 11.90 3.89
N ALA A 171 -3.18 12.71 4.94
CA ALA A 171 -3.27 14.16 4.81
C ALA A 171 -2.40 14.90 5.82
N THR A 172 -2.03 16.11 5.42
CA THR A 172 -1.38 17.10 6.28
C THR A 172 -1.72 18.50 5.73
N PHE A 173 -1.27 19.56 6.38
CA PHE A 173 -1.31 20.90 5.76
C PHE A 173 -0.38 20.95 4.55
N PHE A 174 -0.79 21.72 3.54
CA PHE A 174 -0.05 21.80 2.29
C PHE A 174 1.44 22.17 2.48
N VAL A 175 1.75 23.08 3.41
CA VAL A 175 3.14 23.46 3.72
C VAL A 175 3.99 22.28 4.19
N PHE A 176 3.41 21.28 4.86
CA PHE A 176 4.12 20.10 5.34
C PHE A 176 4.28 19.00 4.28
N SER A 177 3.71 19.18 3.09
CA SER A 177 3.97 18.30 1.94
C SER A 177 5.46 18.25 1.58
N ASP A 178 6.22 19.27 1.95
CA ASP A 178 7.68 19.29 1.78
C ASP A 178 8.36 18.08 2.44
N TYR A 179 7.86 17.62 3.60
CA TYR A 179 8.36 16.43 4.28
C TYR A 179 7.92 15.12 3.62
N MET A 180 6.88 15.16 2.78
CA MET A 180 6.33 13.98 2.09
C MET A 180 6.97 13.72 0.72
N LYS A 181 7.60 14.73 0.10
CA LYS A 181 8.07 14.70 -1.29
C LYS A 181 8.83 13.44 -1.70
N PRO A 182 9.80 12.91 -0.93
CA PRO A 182 10.51 11.69 -1.33
C PRO A 182 9.58 10.48 -1.44
N ALA A 183 8.63 10.32 -0.51
CA ALA A 183 7.68 9.21 -0.52
C ALA A 183 6.60 9.39 -1.60
N ILE A 184 6.17 10.62 -1.89
CA ILE A 184 5.28 10.95 -3.03
C ILE A 184 5.98 10.61 -4.35
N ARG A 185 7.27 10.96 -4.48
CA ARG A 185 8.05 10.60 -5.66
C ARG A 185 8.11 9.08 -5.84
N MET A 186 8.30 8.34 -4.75
CA MET A 186 8.28 6.87 -4.80
C MET A 186 6.91 6.31 -5.17
N ALA A 187 5.81 6.90 -4.66
CA ALA A 187 4.46 6.53 -5.09
C ALA A 187 4.30 6.65 -6.61
N ALA A 188 4.72 7.78 -7.17
CA ALA A 188 4.65 8.02 -8.62
C ALA A 188 5.49 7.01 -9.42
N LEU A 189 6.71 6.68 -8.96
CA LEU A 189 7.58 5.69 -9.60
C LEU A 189 6.99 4.28 -9.54
N MET A 190 6.32 3.93 -8.45
CA MET A 190 5.65 2.63 -8.24
C MET A 190 4.23 2.58 -8.81
N ARG A 191 3.74 3.69 -9.38
CA ARG A 191 2.36 3.84 -9.88
C ARG A 191 1.29 3.59 -8.80
N VAL A 192 1.59 4.01 -7.59
CA VAL A 192 0.63 4.09 -6.49
C VAL A 192 -0.14 5.41 -6.63
N PRO A 193 -1.49 5.41 -6.53
CA PRO A 193 -2.32 6.60 -6.67
C PRO A 193 -2.12 7.63 -5.55
#